data_25ecf02add9e1bf4faa1dae93096dc3e
#
_entry.id   25ecf02add9e1bf4faa1dae93096dc3e
#
_cell.length_a   1.000
_cell.length_b   1.000
_cell.length_c   1.000
_cell.angle_alpha   90.00
_cell.angle_beta   90.00
_cell.angle_gamma   90.00
#
_symmetry.space_group_name_H-M   'P 1'
#
loop_
_entity.id
_entity.type
_entity.pdbx_description
1 polymer ?
#
loop_
_entity_poly.entity_id
_entity_poly.type
_entity_poly.pdbx_seq_one_letter_code
_entity_poly.pdbx_strand_id
1 'polypeptide(L)'
;MADGKRMHRVDAEIQKALAEIISRFDDTEITTTLVSVMKVETYSDLSMSKVFVSVYGSDEKKQNIIKKLNDNKKQIRYDLAHKVKLRVVPDLLFVIDDVEEKADKIMRLFKTIEGDN
;
A
#
# COMPACT_ATOMS: atom_id res chain seq x y z
N MET A 1 -24.42 7.18 4.49
CA MET A 1 -24.32 7.31 3.18
C MET A 1 -23.82 6.11 2.43
N ALA A 2 -24.52 5.76 1.36
CA ALA A 2 -24.24 4.59 0.57
C ALA A 2 -22.83 4.59 -0.03
N ASP A 3 -22.31 5.79 -0.31
CA ASP A 3 -21.01 5.95 -0.97
C ASP A 3 -19.84 5.49 -0.11
N GLY A 4 -19.89 5.71 1.22
CA GLY A 4 -18.83 5.28 2.11
C GLY A 4 -18.66 3.76 2.16
N LYS A 5 -19.77 3.02 2.23
CA LYS A 5 -19.75 1.56 2.23
C LYS A 5 -19.30 1.00 0.89
N ARG A 6 -19.72 1.63 -0.20
CA ARG A 6 -19.31 1.24 -1.56
C ARG A 6 -17.81 1.40 -1.73
N MET A 7 -17.24 2.52 -1.27
CA MET A 7 -15.79 2.76 -1.37
C MET A 7 -15.00 1.78 -0.52
N HIS A 8 -15.45 1.44 0.68
CA HIS A 8 -14.77 0.43 1.50
C HIS A 8 -14.74 -0.93 0.81
N ARG A 9 -15.82 -1.30 0.12
CA ARG A 9 -15.87 -2.56 -0.62
C ARG A 9 -14.93 -2.53 -1.81
N VAL A 10 -14.90 -1.44 -2.55
CA VAL A 10 -13.98 -1.25 -3.68
C VAL A 10 -12.53 -1.32 -3.19
N ASP A 11 -12.21 -0.61 -2.11
CA ASP A 11 -10.88 -0.60 -1.54
C ASP A 11 -10.44 -2.00 -1.09
N ALA A 12 -11.34 -2.77 -0.50
CA ALA A 12 -11.05 -4.14 -0.07
C ALA A 12 -10.79 -5.07 -1.27
N GLU A 13 -11.57 -4.93 -2.34
CA GLU A 13 -11.35 -5.70 -3.56
C GLU A 13 -10.04 -5.36 -4.23
N ILE A 14 -9.70 -4.07 -4.30
CA ILE A 14 -8.42 -3.61 -4.85
C ILE A 14 -7.27 -4.12 -4.00
N GLN A 15 -7.38 -4.03 -2.68
CA GLN A 15 -6.35 -4.51 -1.77
C GLN A 15 -6.04 -5.99 -1.97
N LYS A 16 -7.08 -6.81 -2.04
CA LYS A 16 -6.93 -8.25 -2.25
C LYS A 16 -6.28 -8.56 -3.58
N ALA A 17 -6.74 -7.92 -4.65
CA ALA A 17 -6.20 -8.13 -5.99
C ALA A 17 -4.73 -7.69 -6.08
N LEU A 18 -4.40 -6.53 -5.51
CA LEU A 18 -3.03 -6.02 -5.52
C LEU A 18 -2.08 -6.93 -4.73
N ALA A 19 -2.53 -7.48 -3.61
CA ALA A 19 -1.72 -8.41 -2.84
C ALA A 19 -1.34 -9.63 -3.69
N GLU A 20 -2.27 -10.18 -4.46
CA GLU A 20 -1.99 -11.29 -5.36
C GLU A 20 -1.07 -10.89 -6.51
N ILE A 21 -1.32 -9.73 -7.12
CA ILE A 21 -0.50 -9.22 -8.24
C ILE A 21 0.95 -9.02 -7.79
N ILE A 22 1.15 -8.38 -6.66
CA ILE A 22 2.50 -8.10 -6.14
C ILE A 22 3.22 -9.38 -5.76
N SER A 23 2.52 -10.36 -5.18
CA SER A 23 3.12 -11.63 -4.78
C SER A 23 3.63 -12.45 -5.97
N ARG A 24 3.10 -12.21 -7.16
CA ARG A 24 3.46 -12.93 -8.39
C ARG A 24 4.13 -12.03 -9.42
N PHE A 25 4.51 -10.83 -9.01
CA PHE A 25 5.09 -9.87 -9.95
C PHE A 25 6.45 -10.36 -10.45
N ASP A 26 6.76 -10.11 -11.72
CA ASP A 26 8.00 -10.57 -12.33
C ASP A 26 9.16 -9.63 -11.96
N ASP A 27 9.51 -9.63 -10.68
CA ASP A 27 10.64 -8.89 -10.13
C ASP A 27 11.10 -9.63 -8.88
N THR A 28 12.30 -10.17 -8.93
CA THR A 28 12.84 -11.01 -7.86
C THR A 28 12.97 -10.26 -6.54
N GLU A 29 13.37 -8.98 -6.59
CA GLU A 29 13.51 -8.18 -5.37
C GLU A 29 12.17 -7.98 -4.67
N ILE A 30 11.12 -7.71 -5.46
CA ILE A 30 9.76 -7.54 -4.91
C ILE A 30 9.26 -8.87 -4.34
N THR A 31 9.40 -9.97 -5.08
CA THR A 31 8.83 -11.26 -4.67
C THR A 31 9.60 -11.91 -3.52
N THR A 32 10.89 -11.62 -3.36
CA THR A 32 11.70 -12.18 -2.27
C THR A 32 11.70 -11.30 -1.02
N THR A 33 11.18 -10.08 -1.12
CA THR A 33 11.03 -9.19 0.03
C THR A 33 9.63 -9.36 0.61
N LEU A 34 9.50 -9.27 1.93
CA LEU A 34 8.19 -9.31 2.57
C LEU A 34 7.50 -7.97 2.35
N VAL A 35 6.60 -7.93 1.37
CA VAL A 35 5.82 -6.74 1.01
C VAL A 35 4.35 -7.05 1.24
N SER A 36 3.67 -6.23 2.02
CA SER A 36 2.26 -6.41 2.35
C SER A 36 1.46 -5.16 1.99
N VAL A 37 0.33 -5.36 1.33
CA VAL A 37 -0.62 -4.27 1.07
C VAL A 37 -1.48 -4.10 2.32
N MET A 38 -1.27 -3.02 3.05
CA MET A 38 -1.91 -2.79 4.36
C MET A 38 -3.30 -2.20 4.22
N LYS A 39 -3.46 -1.23 3.34
CA LYS A 39 -4.77 -0.64 3.05
C LYS A 39 -4.74 0.08 1.71
N VAL A 40 -5.92 0.36 1.19
CA VAL A 40 -6.12 1.13 -0.03
C VAL A 40 -7.13 2.22 0.27
N GLU A 41 -6.83 3.45 -0.14
CA GLU A 41 -7.75 4.57 -0.04
C GLU A 41 -7.97 5.13 -1.44
N THR A 42 -9.15 4.91 -2.00
CA THR A 42 -9.52 5.41 -3.32
C THR A 42 -10.23 6.75 -3.19
N TYR A 43 -9.85 7.71 -4.02
CA TYR A 43 -10.49 9.02 -4.06
C TYR A 43 -11.95 8.87 -4.51
N SER A 44 -12.81 9.74 -3.99
CA SER A 44 -14.24 9.66 -4.24
C SER A 44 -14.61 9.79 -5.72
N ASP A 45 -13.78 10.48 -6.51
CA ASP A 45 -13.97 10.61 -7.96
C ASP A 45 -13.37 9.43 -8.75
N LEU A 46 -12.83 8.42 -8.05
CA LEU A 46 -12.22 7.23 -8.64
C LEU A 46 -10.97 7.52 -9.49
N SER A 47 -10.37 8.70 -9.35
CA SER A 47 -9.20 9.07 -10.14
C SER A 47 -7.94 8.36 -9.70
N MET A 48 -7.81 8.05 -8.41
CA MET A 48 -6.59 7.48 -7.84
C MET A 48 -6.89 6.62 -6.62
N SER A 49 -6.15 5.54 -6.48
CA SER A 49 -6.09 4.73 -5.27
C SER A 49 -4.71 4.87 -4.66
N LYS A 50 -4.66 5.34 -3.43
CA LYS A 50 -3.44 5.41 -2.64
C LYS A 50 -3.27 4.08 -1.93
N VAL A 51 -2.17 3.39 -2.24
CA VAL A 51 -1.92 2.03 -1.76
C VAL A 51 -0.80 2.07 -0.71
N PHE A 52 -1.16 1.74 0.51
CA PHE A 52 -0.22 1.74 1.64
C PHE A 52 0.39 0.36 1.76
N VAL A 53 1.73 0.29 1.62
CA VAL A 53 2.44 -0.98 1.69
C VAL A 53 3.45 -0.99 2.82
N SER A 54 3.54 -2.13 3.48
CA SER A 54 4.57 -2.40 4.48
C SER A 54 5.67 -3.22 3.80
N VAL A 55 6.92 -2.80 4.00
CA VAL A 55 8.09 -3.48 3.44
C VAL A 55 9.05 -3.81 4.59
N TYR A 56 9.39 -5.09 4.71
CA TYR A 56 10.36 -5.51 5.73
C TYR A 56 11.78 -5.25 5.22
N GLY A 57 12.56 -4.48 6.00
CA GLY A 57 13.94 -4.20 5.65
C GLY A 57 14.36 -2.80 6.08
N SER A 58 15.55 -2.40 5.62
CA SER A 58 16.11 -1.07 5.87
C SER A 58 15.31 0.02 5.17
N ASP A 59 15.51 1.26 5.57
CA ASP A 59 14.87 2.40 4.90
C ASP A 59 15.24 2.46 3.42
N GLU A 60 16.48 2.15 3.09
CA GLU A 60 16.94 2.10 1.70
C GLU A 60 16.16 1.06 0.91
N LYS A 61 15.97 -0.14 1.48
CA LYS A 61 15.20 -1.20 0.84
C LYS A 61 13.75 -0.80 0.65
N LYS A 62 13.15 -0.18 1.67
CA LYS A 62 11.76 0.32 1.58
C LYS A 62 11.61 1.31 0.43
N GLN A 63 12.53 2.26 0.31
CA GLN A 63 12.48 3.25 -0.77
C GLN A 63 12.67 2.59 -2.14
N ASN A 64 13.56 1.62 -2.25
CA ASN A 64 13.79 0.90 -3.50
C ASN A 64 12.54 0.13 -3.95
N ILE A 65 11.89 -0.56 -3.02
CA ILE A 65 10.66 -1.31 -3.33
C ILE A 65 9.54 -0.36 -3.75
N ILE A 66 9.34 0.74 -3.01
CA ILE A 66 8.31 1.74 -3.36
C ILE A 66 8.58 2.33 -4.74
N LYS A 67 9.83 2.65 -5.05
CA LYS A 67 10.20 3.16 -6.37
C LYS A 67 9.87 2.14 -7.46
N LYS A 68 10.22 0.87 -7.26
CA LYS A 68 9.91 -0.19 -8.22
C LYS A 68 8.42 -0.36 -8.44
N LEU A 69 7.62 -0.33 -7.36
CA LEU A 69 6.17 -0.45 -7.48
C LEU A 69 5.60 0.72 -8.28
N ASN A 70 6.03 1.94 -7.99
CA ASN A 70 5.55 3.12 -8.73
C ASN A 70 6.06 3.15 -10.16
N ASP A 71 7.27 2.70 -10.42
CA ASP A 71 7.81 2.60 -11.79
C ASP A 71 7.01 1.59 -12.63
N ASN A 72 6.42 0.58 -11.99
CA ASN A 72 5.65 -0.46 -12.64
C ASN A 72 4.13 -0.28 -12.47
N LYS A 73 3.68 0.88 -11.99
CA LYS A 73 2.27 1.08 -11.66
C LYS A 73 1.32 0.92 -12.84
N LYS A 74 1.77 1.23 -14.04
CA LYS A 74 0.93 1.07 -15.24
C LYS A 74 0.66 -0.41 -15.52
N GLN A 75 1.68 -1.25 -15.41
CA GLN A 75 1.52 -2.70 -15.58
C GLN A 75 0.66 -3.28 -14.46
N ILE A 76 0.90 -2.86 -13.24
CA ILE A 76 0.11 -3.32 -12.08
C ILE A 76 -1.36 -2.92 -12.24
N ARG A 77 -1.61 -1.69 -12.68
CA ARG A 77 -2.97 -1.22 -12.96
C ARG A 77 -3.64 -2.04 -14.07
N TYR A 78 -2.90 -2.38 -15.11
CA TYR A 78 -3.39 -3.24 -16.20
C TYR A 78 -3.81 -4.60 -15.64
N ASP A 79 -2.95 -5.21 -14.82
CA ASP A 79 -3.25 -6.51 -14.20
C ASP A 79 -4.45 -6.40 -13.27
N LEU A 80 -4.56 -5.30 -12.52
CA LEU A 80 -5.70 -5.04 -11.65
C LEU A 80 -7.00 -4.98 -12.45
N ALA A 81 -6.99 -4.31 -13.61
CA ALA A 81 -8.16 -4.19 -14.46
C ALA A 81 -8.67 -5.55 -14.96
N HIS A 82 -7.79 -6.55 -15.04
CA HIS A 82 -8.15 -7.90 -15.46
C HIS A 82 -8.59 -8.77 -14.29
N LYS A 83 -8.25 -8.40 -13.06
CA LYS A 83 -8.63 -9.18 -11.87
C LYS A 83 -9.94 -8.72 -11.25
N VAL A 84 -10.23 -7.44 -11.30
CA VAL A 84 -11.43 -6.88 -10.67
C VAL A 84 -12.35 -6.30 -11.73
N LYS A 85 -13.65 -6.42 -11.46
CA LYS A 85 -14.68 -5.84 -12.33
C LYS A 85 -15.03 -4.46 -11.81
N LEU A 86 -14.22 -3.48 -12.16
CA LEU A 86 -14.48 -2.08 -11.83
C LEU A 86 -14.88 -1.34 -13.09
N ARG A 87 -15.87 -0.46 -12.96
CA ARG A 87 -16.32 0.39 -14.06
C ARG A 87 -15.22 1.33 -14.52
N VAL A 88 -14.48 1.86 -13.55
CA VAL A 88 -13.31 2.71 -13.77
C VAL A 88 -12.18 2.16 -12.88
N VAL A 89 -11.03 1.91 -13.48
CA VAL A 89 -9.86 1.47 -12.73
C VAL A 89 -9.03 2.72 -12.40
N PRO A 90 -8.90 3.06 -11.11
CA PRO A 90 -8.15 4.26 -10.72
C PRO A 90 -6.65 4.12 -10.99
N ASP A 91 -5.98 5.24 -11.11
CA ASP A 91 -4.52 5.25 -11.10
C ASP A 91 -4.02 4.80 -9.72
N LEU A 92 -2.82 4.28 -9.66
CA LEU A 92 -2.23 3.77 -8.42
C LEU A 92 -1.09 4.67 -7.95
N LEU A 93 -1.00 4.85 -6.65
CA LEU A 93 0.13 5.49 -6.01
C LEU A 93 0.54 4.65 -4.80
N PHE A 94 1.73 4.09 -4.84
CA PHE A 94 2.25 3.28 -3.74
C PHE A 94 3.02 4.14 -2.76
N VAL A 95 2.70 4.02 -1.48
CA VAL A 95 3.37 4.74 -0.39
C VAL A 95 3.68 3.76 0.75
N ILE A 96 4.70 4.07 1.52
CA ILE A 96 5.04 3.28 2.69
C ILE A 96 4.00 3.51 3.79
N ASP A 97 3.55 2.41 4.38
CA ASP A 97 2.73 2.48 5.59
C ASP A 97 3.69 2.54 6.80
N ASP A 98 3.80 3.72 7.38
CA ASP A 98 4.70 3.99 8.50
C ASP A 98 3.98 4.14 9.83
N VAL A 99 2.73 3.69 9.91
CA VAL A 99 1.92 3.83 11.14
C VAL A 99 2.62 3.20 12.34
N GLU A 100 3.17 2.00 12.18
CA GLU A 100 3.89 1.32 13.25
C GLU A 100 5.15 2.08 13.66
N GLU A 101 5.89 2.61 12.70
CA GLU A 101 7.08 3.41 12.97
C GLU A 101 6.75 4.68 13.75
N LYS A 102 5.66 5.34 13.37
CA LYS A 102 5.18 6.54 14.09
C LYS A 102 4.78 6.18 15.52
N ALA A 103 4.06 5.07 15.70
CA ALA A 103 3.66 4.59 17.01
C ALA A 103 4.89 4.28 17.87
N ASP A 104 5.90 3.62 17.32
CA ASP A 104 7.14 3.31 18.01
C ASP A 104 7.87 4.58 18.43
N LYS A 105 7.95 5.59 17.57
CA LYS A 105 8.56 6.87 17.90
C LYS A 105 7.85 7.55 19.06
N ILE A 106 6.53 7.55 19.05
CA ILE A 106 5.72 8.12 20.12
C ILE A 106 5.99 7.38 21.43
N MET A 107 5.99 6.05 21.40
CA MET A 107 6.27 5.25 22.60
C MET A 107 7.67 5.49 23.15
N ARG A 108 8.67 5.64 22.28
CA ARG A 108 10.03 5.95 22.71
C ARG A 108 10.10 7.32 23.37
N LEU A 109 9.39 8.31 22.82
CA LEU A 109 9.33 9.65 23.41
C LEU A 109 8.71 9.59 24.81
N PHE A 110 7.64 8.85 25.00
CA PHE A 110 7.01 8.65 26.30
C PHE A 110 7.98 8.01 27.28
N LYS A 111 8.69 6.98 26.89
CA LYS A 111 9.67 6.32 27.75
C LYS A 111 10.80 7.25 28.16
N THR A 112 11.27 8.10 27.24
CA THR A 112 12.32 9.08 27.51
C THR A 112 11.84 10.09 28.55
N ILE A 113 10.62 10.60 28.41
CA ILE A 113 10.02 11.55 29.36
C ILE A 113 9.88 10.93 30.75
N GLU A 114 9.39 9.69 30.83
CA GLU A 114 9.26 8.97 32.09
C GLU A 114 10.60 8.62 32.71
N GLY A 115 11.59 8.29 31.88
CA GLY A 115 12.94 7.95 32.33
C GLY A 115 13.71 9.12 32.93
N ASP A 116 13.35 10.35 32.56
CA ASP A 116 14.01 11.55 33.05
C ASP A 116 13.47 12.02 34.40
N ASN A 117 12.50 11.34 34.94
CA ASN A 117 11.97 11.61 36.29
C ASN A 117 12.71 10.77 37.36
#